data_fda3fc543775b7edac558a96512889e0
#
_entry.id   fda3fc543775b7edac558a96512889e0
#
_cell.length_a   1.000
_cell.length_b   1.000
_cell.length_c   1.000
_cell.angle_alpha   90.00
_cell.angle_beta   90.00
_cell.angle_gamma   90.00
#
_symmetry.space_group_name_H-M   'P 1'
#
loop_
_entity.id
_entity.type
_entity.pdbx_description
1 polymer ?
#
loop_
_entity_poly.entity_id
_entity_poly.type
_entity_poly.pdbx_seq_one_letter_code
_entity_poly.pdbx_strand_id
1 'polypeptide(L)'
;SARMIMDALMDAAQRGVKVRILIDQLSAIADLQILGALASSHENLQLRIYNPTFGKVKLNYFDYAGSVLCCFRRFNQRMHNKLLVVDDVLGVVGGRNYQDDYYEWDSEYNFRDRDVILAGPEVRAMAANFDAFWRARRSVPAERLNDVGRVLLEQGVPQMPPANFRRPDRVARVDREARDPQFVRDAFVTPAMPVQRVLYVADLPQKHRKEHAAKAVSTAPELDGLIAGAQQEVLLQTPYLVLSDAAQAIFRTLRTHPQPPRIVVSTNSLAATDNPIVYALSYKFKRRNMRELGFNIYEFKPFPLDVPVDYANLVPDTLNPASDINEDSRTNR
;
A
#
# COMPACT_ATOMS: atom_id res chain seq x y z
N SER A 1 -1.71 -7.52 -12.21
CA SER A 1 -1.33 -6.09 -12.04
C SER A 1 0.17 -5.90 -11.89
N ALA A 2 0.83 -6.51 -10.89
CA ALA A 2 2.27 -6.33 -10.66
C ALA A 2 3.11 -6.59 -11.91
N ARG A 3 2.80 -7.63 -12.67
CA ARG A 3 3.53 -7.97 -13.89
C ARG A 3 3.45 -6.87 -14.95
N MET A 4 2.28 -6.28 -15.19
CA MET A 4 2.14 -5.16 -16.14
C MET A 4 3.00 -3.96 -15.74
N ILE A 5 3.06 -3.66 -14.44
CA ILE A 5 3.89 -2.56 -13.93
C ILE A 5 5.36 -2.86 -14.13
N MET A 6 5.79 -4.11 -13.85
CA MET A 6 7.18 -4.53 -14.11
C MET A 6 7.55 -4.41 -15.58
N ASP A 7 6.69 -4.89 -16.49
CA ASP A 7 6.91 -4.81 -17.93
C ASP A 7 7.00 -3.33 -18.39
N ALA A 8 6.10 -2.46 -17.92
CA ALA A 8 6.14 -1.03 -18.23
C ALA A 8 7.40 -0.33 -17.71
N LEU A 9 7.91 -0.72 -16.53
CA LEU A 9 9.15 -0.18 -15.97
C LEU A 9 10.39 -0.68 -16.74
N MET A 10 10.39 -1.93 -17.18
CA MET A 10 11.45 -2.48 -18.03
C MET A 10 11.46 -1.77 -19.39
N ASP A 11 10.31 -1.59 -20.02
CA ASP A 11 10.17 -0.83 -21.27
C ASP A 11 10.67 0.61 -21.11
N ALA A 12 10.35 1.26 -19.99
CA ALA A 12 10.85 2.60 -19.69
C ALA A 12 12.39 2.61 -19.60
N ALA A 13 12.99 1.64 -18.91
CA ALA A 13 14.44 1.51 -18.79
C ALA A 13 15.11 1.31 -20.17
N GLN A 14 14.51 0.49 -21.04
CA GLN A 14 14.99 0.27 -22.42
C GLN A 14 14.93 1.56 -23.27
N ARG A 15 13.97 2.43 -23.02
CA ARG A 15 13.89 3.76 -23.66
C ARG A 15 14.86 4.79 -23.08
N GLY A 16 15.71 4.41 -22.11
CA GLY A 16 16.71 5.29 -21.49
C GLY A 16 16.28 5.95 -20.19
N VAL A 17 15.09 5.66 -19.68
CA VAL A 17 14.61 6.19 -18.39
C VAL A 17 15.34 5.48 -17.24
N LYS A 18 15.83 6.25 -16.28
CA LYS A 18 16.44 5.70 -15.06
C LYS A 18 15.36 5.26 -14.09
N VAL A 19 15.20 3.95 -13.94
CA VAL A 19 14.18 3.32 -13.08
C VAL A 19 14.81 2.81 -11.81
N ARG A 20 14.23 3.17 -10.67
CA ARG A 20 14.63 2.68 -9.34
C ARG A 20 13.44 2.03 -8.65
N ILE A 21 13.59 0.78 -8.28
CA ILE A 21 12.54 -0.01 -7.60
C ILE A 21 13.04 -0.36 -6.20
N LEU A 22 12.24 -0.05 -5.19
CA LEU A 22 12.51 -0.40 -3.80
C LEU A 22 11.32 -1.19 -3.23
N ILE A 23 11.59 -2.40 -2.79
CA ILE A 23 10.57 -3.31 -2.27
C ILE A 23 10.93 -3.74 -0.85
N ASP A 24 9.96 -3.78 0.07
CA ASP A 24 10.17 -4.38 1.39
C ASP A 24 10.32 -5.90 1.27
N GLN A 25 11.24 -6.49 2.06
CA GLN A 25 11.50 -7.93 2.00
C GLN A 25 10.22 -8.79 2.15
N LEU A 26 9.33 -8.45 3.07
CA LEU A 26 8.11 -9.26 3.31
C LEU A 26 7.07 -9.15 2.20
N SER A 27 7.14 -8.07 1.41
CA SER A 27 6.27 -7.85 0.24
C SER A 27 6.99 -8.19 -1.06
N ALA A 28 8.23 -8.68 -1.00
CA ALA A 28 9.01 -8.99 -2.19
C ALA A 28 8.42 -10.21 -2.92
N ILE A 29 8.61 -10.19 -4.25
CA ILE A 29 8.21 -11.27 -5.12
C ILE A 29 8.93 -12.55 -4.67
N ALA A 30 8.17 -13.62 -4.44
CA ALA A 30 8.72 -14.91 -3.98
C ALA A 30 9.52 -15.65 -5.06
N ASP A 31 9.36 -15.27 -6.32
CA ASP A 31 10.07 -15.88 -7.46
C ASP A 31 11.42 -15.18 -7.67
N LEU A 32 12.49 -15.92 -7.36
CA LEU A 32 13.87 -15.44 -7.50
C LEU A 32 14.30 -15.25 -8.94
N GLN A 33 13.69 -15.97 -9.90
CA GLN A 33 13.93 -15.82 -11.32
C GLN A 33 13.45 -14.45 -11.81
N ILE A 34 12.24 -14.05 -11.40
CA ILE A 34 11.68 -12.73 -11.70
C ILE A 34 12.55 -11.63 -11.08
N LEU A 35 12.97 -11.80 -9.82
CA LEU A 35 13.83 -10.81 -9.16
C LEU A 35 15.21 -10.72 -9.84
N GLY A 36 15.79 -11.85 -10.20
CA GLY A 36 17.06 -11.90 -10.95
C GLY A 36 16.91 -11.23 -12.32
N ALA A 37 15.84 -11.54 -13.05
CA ALA A 37 15.55 -10.92 -14.34
C ALA A 37 15.39 -9.40 -14.21
N LEU A 38 14.61 -8.91 -13.25
CA LEU A 38 14.44 -7.47 -13.00
C LEU A 38 15.78 -6.80 -12.63
N ALA A 39 16.54 -7.39 -11.70
CA ALA A 39 17.79 -6.82 -11.21
C ALA A 39 18.88 -6.72 -12.28
N SER A 40 18.77 -7.50 -13.36
CA SER A 40 19.78 -7.58 -14.43
C SER A 40 19.23 -7.31 -15.84
N SER A 41 17.98 -6.82 -15.95
CA SER A 41 17.33 -6.58 -17.25
C SER A 41 17.97 -5.45 -18.06
N HIS A 42 18.40 -4.38 -17.41
CA HIS A 42 18.96 -3.20 -18.06
C HIS A 42 19.77 -2.34 -17.07
N GLU A 43 20.81 -1.67 -17.54
CA GLU A 43 21.66 -0.78 -16.74
C GLU A 43 20.90 0.41 -16.12
N ASN A 44 19.84 0.86 -16.78
CA ASN A 44 18.96 1.92 -16.29
C ASN A 44 17.92 1.44 -15.26
N LEU A 45 17.82 0.14 -14.97
CA LEU A 45 16.90 -0.39 -13.97
C LEU A 45 17.68 -0.90 -12.76
N GLN A 46 17.36 -0.37 -11.58
CA GLN A 46 17.98 -0.77 -10.32
C GLN A 46 16.90 -1.26 -9.35
N LEU A 47 17.10 -2.45 -8.81
CA LEU A 47 16.23 -3.05 -7.81
C LEU A 47 16.92 -3.15 -6.46
N ARG A 48 16.30 -2.64 -5.40
CA ARG A 48 16.76 -2.82 -4.03
C ARG A 48 15.69 -3.45 -3.17
N ILE A 49 16.12 -4.25 -2.20
CA ILE A 49 15.26 -4.84 -1.18
C ILE A 49 15.51 -4.11 0.15
N TYR A 50 14.44 -3.61 0.76
CA TYR A 50 14.52 -2.94 2.06
C TYR A 50 14.50 -3.95 3.19
N ASN A 51 15.43 -3.78 4.12
CA ASN A 51 15.59 -4.54 5.36
C ASN A 51 15.63 -6.07 5.17
N PRO A 52 16.45 -6.60 4.24
CA PRO A 52 16.59 -8.04 4.08
C PRO A 52 17.22 -8.67 5.33
N THR A 53 16.52 -9.65 5.88
CA THR A 53 17.03 -10.45 7.02
C THR A 53 17.84 -11.61 6.48
N PHE A 54 18.95 -11.95 7.16
CA PHE A 54 19.88 -13.02 6.77
C PHE A 54 20.48 -12.86 5.36
N GLY A 55 20.46 -11.65 4.77
CA GLY A 55 20.99 -11.40 3.44
C GLY A 55 20.26 -12.15 2.31
N LYS A 56 18.98 -12.45 2.50
CA LYS A 56 18.12 -13.15 1.54
C LYS A 56 16.86 -12.33 1.26
N VAL A 57 16.26 -12.54 0.10
CA VAL A 57 14.90 -12.06 -0.19
C VAL A 57 13.87 -13.04 0.36
N LYS A 58 14.00 -14.33 0.00
CA LYS A 58 13.06 -15.37 0.37
C LYS A 58 13.42 -15.97 1.72
N LEU A 59 12.54 -15.81 2.70
CA LEU A 59 12.65 -16.45 3.99
C LEU A 59 11.90 -17.79 3.98
N ASN A 60 12.56 -18.84 4.45
CA ASN A 60 11.88 -20.08 4.77
C ASN A 60 11.27 -20.00 6.18
N TYR A 61 10.53 -21.01 6.57
CA TYR A 61 9.85 -21.04 7.87
C TYR A 61 10.84 -20.90 9.06
N PHE A 62 12.01 -21.55 8.97
CA PHE A 62 13.05 -21.47 10.02
C PHE A 62 13.73 -20.10 10.05
N ASP A 63 13.97 -19.49 8.88
CA ASP A 63 14.48 -18.12 8.79
C ASP A 63 13.49 -17.14 9.44
N TYR A 64 12.19 -17.34 9.21
CA TYR A 64 11.14 -16.50 9.80
C TYR A 64 11.12 -16.65 11.33
N ALA A 65 11.05 -17.90 11.83
CA ALA A 65 11.08 -18.17 13.27
C ALA A 65 12.36 -17.65 13.92
N GLY A 66 13.51 -17.87 13.30
CA GLY A 66 14.80 -17.33 13.73
C GLY A 66 14.79 -15.79 13.79
N SER A 67 14.23 -15.12 12.79
CA SER A 67 14.11 -13.65 12.76
C SER A 67 13.29 -13.10 13.92
N VAL A 68 12.20 -13.79 14.26
CA VAL A 68 11.33 -13.41 15.39
C VAL A 68 12.06 -13.61 16.71
N LEU A 69 12.80 -14.70 16.87
CA LEU A 69 13.49 -15.03 18.12
C LEU A 69 14.74 -14.20 18.35
N CYS A 70 15.63 -14.09 17.35
CA CYS A 70 16.92 -13.41 17.53
C CYS A 70 16.84 -11.90 17.35
N CYS A 71 16.01 -11.44 16.45
CA CYS A 71 16.18 -10.12 15.85
C CYS A 71 14.85 -9.40 15.62
N PHE A 72 13.81 -9.68 16.39
CA PHE A 72 12.44 -9.17 16.23
C PHE A 72 12.36 -7.66 15.96
N ARG A 73 13.08 -6.86 16.75
CA ARG A 73 13.08 -5.39 16.55
C ARG A 73 13.62 -4.98 15.20
N ARG A 74 14.64 -5.66 14.67
CA ARG A 74 15.17 -5.41 13.34
C ARG A 74 14.24 -5.96 12.28
N PHE A 75 13.75 -7.18 12.46
CA PHE A 75 12.83 -7.85 11.55
C PHE A 75 11.53 -7.06 11.39
N ASN A 76 10.99 -6.48 12.45
CA ASN A 76 9.75 -5.71 12.45
C ASN A 76 9.89 -4.27 11.92
N GLN A 77 11.08 -3.85 11.47
CA GLN A 77 11.27 -2.53 10.87
C GLN A 77 10.95 -2.59 9.37
N ARG A 78 9.67 -2.43 9.05
CA ARG A 78 9.14 -2.54 7.68
C ARG A 78 8.96 -1.18 7.04
N MET A 79 9.07 -1.16 5.72
CA MET A 79 8.68 -0.05 4.86
C MET A 79 7.28 -0.37 4.30
N HIS A 80 6.34 0.53 4.53
CA HIS A 80 4.95 0.33 4.07
C HIS A 80 4.48 1.42 3.08
N ASN A 81 5.40 2.24 2.60
CA ASN A 81 5.13 3.29 1.65
C ASN A 81 4.75 2.71 0.29
N LYS A 82 3.70 3.25 -0.32
CA LYS A 82 3.30 2.99 -1.69
C LYS A 82 3.45 4.31 -2.42
N LEU A 83 4.48 4.41 -3.24
CA LEU A 83 4.91 5.66 -3.84
C LEU A 83 5.45 5.42 -5.24
N LEU A 84 4.96 6.16 -6.21
CA LEU A 84 5.54 6.30 -7.53
C LEU A 84 5.86 7.77 -7.76
N VAL A 85 7.07 8.08 -8.18
CA VAL A 85 7.50 9.43 -8.54
C VAL A 85 8.07 9.40 -9.95
N VAL A 86 7.65 10.34 -10.78
CA VAL A 86 8.13 10.51 -12.14
C VAL A 86 8.70 11.92 -12.28
N ASP A 87 10.00 11.99 -12.58
CA ASP A 87 10.76 13.20 -12.91
C ASP A 87 10.63 14.35 -11.87
N ASP A 88 10.37 14.03 -10.61
CA ASP A 88 10.11 15.00 -9.53
C ASP A 88 8.95 15.98 -9.82
N VAL A 89 8.11 15.66 -10.80
CA VAL A 89 6.97 16.48 -11.27
C VAL A 89 5.62 15.82 -10.96
N LEU A 90 5.54 14.50 -11.13
CA LEU A 90 4.34 13.73 -10.89
C LEU A 90 4.58 12.70 -9.78
N GLY A 91 3.67 12.64 -8.81
CA GLY A 91 3.70 11.67 -7.73
C GLY A 91 2.36 10.95 -7.59
N VAL A 92 2.43 9.65 -7.28
CA VAL A 92 1.26 8.85 -6.89
C VAL A 92 1.52 8.28 -5.52
N VAL A 93 0.59 8.48 -4.61
CA VAL A 93 0.66 7.96 -3.24
C VAL A 93 -0.68 7.43 -2.80
N GLY A 94 -0.68 6.31 -2.08
CA GLY A 94 -1.92 5.71 -1.59
C GLY A 94 -1.70 4.48 -0.73
N GLY A 95 -2.74 3.66 -0.62
CA GLY A 95 -2.73 2.42 0.15
C GLY A 95 -2.46 1.17 -0.69
N ARG A 96 -2.61 1.23 -2.01
CA ARG A 96 -2.53 0.07 -2.90
C ARG A 96 -1.16 -0.57 -2.96
N ASN A 97 -1.10 -1.87 -2.68
CA ASN A 97 0.02 -2.69 -3.13
C ASN A 97 -0.15 -3.04 -4.61
N TYR A 98 0.96 -3.31 -5.29
CA TYR A 98 0.93 -3.75 -6.70
C TYR A 98 0.63 -5.26 -6.78
N GLN A 99 -0.58 -5.64 -6.36
CA GLN A 99 -1.10 -7.01 -6.32
C GLN A 99 -2.50 -7.03 -6.95
N ASP A 100 -2.94 -8.18 -7.45
CA ASP A 100 -4.18 -8.28 -8.22
C ASP A 100 -5.43 -7.94 -7.39
N ASP A 101 -5.43 -8.31 -6.13
CA ASP A 101 -6.47 -8.04 -5.14
C ASP A 101 -6.67 -6.54 -4.81
N TYR A 102 -5.68 -5.67 -5.10
CA TYR A 102 -5.81 -4.22 -4.96
C TYR A 102 -6.36 -3.52 -6.21
N TYR A 103 -6.48 -4.25 -7.32
CA TYR A 103 -6.95 -3.72 -8.61
C TYR A 103 -8.23 -4.40 -9.08
N GLU A 104 -8.94 -5.09 -8.18
CA GLU A 104 -10.19 -5.80 -8.48
C GLU A 104 -10.00 -6.91 -9.54
N TRP A 105 -8.83 -7.56 -9.54
CA TRP A 105 -8.50 -8.65 -10.45
C TRP A 105 -8.55 -10.03 -9.80
N ASP A 106 -8.72 -10.07 -8.49
CA ASP A 106 -8.98 -11.31 -7.78
C ASP A 106 -10.48 -11.65 -7.82
N SER A 107 -10.81 -12.92 -7.94
CA SER A 107 -12.20 -13.40 -8.04
C SER A 107 -12.89 -13.56 -6.69
N GLU A 108 -12.12 -13.66 -5.61
CA GLU A 108 -12.65 -13.99 -4.28
C GLU A 108 -12.67 -12.79 -3.35
N TYR A 109 -11.57 -12.00 -3.35
CA TYR A 109 -11.39 -10.92 -2.40
C TYR A 109 -10.62 -9.76 -3.00
N ASN A 110 -11.15 -8.54 -2.85
CA ASN A 110 -10.48 -7.34 -3.33
C ASN A 110 -10.46 -6.25 -2.26
N PHE A 111 -9.33 -5.59 -2.15
CA PHE A 111 -9.19 -4.41 -1.30
C PHE A 111 -9.74 -3.16 -2.00
N ARG A 112 -10.39 -2.29 -1.24
CA ARG A 112 -10.75 -0.94 -1.68
C ARG A 112 -9.82 0.06 -1.04
N ASP A 113 -9.04 0.71 -1.87
CA ASP A 113 -8.06 1.70 -1.46
C ASP A 113 -8.20 2.99 -2.26
N ARG A 114 -7.59 4.05 -1.79
CA ARG A 114 -7.54 5.33 -2.46
C ARG A 114 -6.11 5.74 -2.72
N ASP A 115 -5.86 6.18 -3.95
CA ASP A 115 -4.60 6.79 -4.32
C ASP A 115 -4.84 8.22 -4.77
N VAL A 116 -3.84 9.05 -4.58
CA VAL A 116 -3.83 10.45 -5.02
C VAL A 116 -2.71 10.63 -6.01
N ILE A 117 -3.06 11.21 -7.16
CA ILE A 117 -2.08 11.70 -8.14
C ILE A 117 -1.86 13.18 -7.83
N LEU A 118 -0.61 13.57 -7.69
CA LEU A 118 -0.20 14.92 -7.40
C LEU A 118 0.81 15.40 -8.45
N ALA A 119 0.59 16.60 -8.98
CA ALA A 119 1.58 17.31 -9.77
C ALA A 119 1.93 18.65 -9.09
N GLY A 120 3.20 19.00 -9.04
CA GLY A 120 3.65 20.25 -8.47
C GLY A 120 4.82 20.13 -7.49
N PRO A 121 5.16 21.21 -6.76
CA PRO A 121 6.41 21.31 -5.99
C PRO A 121 6.50 20.30 -4.84
N GLU A 122 5.38 19.85 -4.27
CA GLU A 122 5.36 18.90 -3.16
C GLU A 122 5.83 17.49 -3.58
N VAL A 123 5.83 17.17 -4.88
CA VAL A 123 6.38 15.92 -5.41
C VAL A 123 7.87 15.77 -5.08
N ARG A 124 8.60 16.88 -4.91
CA ARG A 124 10.00 16.85 -4.45
C ARG A 124 10.13 16.31 -3.04
N ALA A 125 9.16 16.57 -2.14
CA ALA A 125 9.14 15.97 -0.82
C ALA A 125 8.90 14.45 -0.90
N MET A 126 8.05 14.00 -1.83
CA MET A 126 7.85 12.59 -2.13
C MET A 126 9.14 11.94 -2.64
N ALA A 127 9.82 12.57 -3.59
CA ALA A 127 11.11 12.13 -4.12
C ALA A 127 12.18 12.05 -3.02
N ALA A 128 12.26 13.06 -2.16
CA ALA A 128 13.20 13.08 -1.03
C ALA A 128 12.93 11.94 -0.04
N ASN A 129 11.67 11.60 0.22
CA ASN A 129 11.32 10.46 1.04
C ASN A 129 11.75 9.13 0.40
N PHE A 130 11.48 8.94 -0.89
CA PHE A 130 11.99 7.79 -1.64
C PHE A 130 13.51 7.69 -1.53
N ASP A 131 14.22 8.78 -1.76
CA ASP A 131 15.68 8.86 -1.70
C ASP A 131 16.22 8.52 -0.29
N ALA A 132 15.54 8.95 0.76
CA ALA A 132 15.90 8.61 2.13
C ALA A 132 15.87 7.09 2.37
N PHE A 133 14.84 6.42 1.89
CA PHE A 133 14.75 4.95 1.95
C PHE A 133 15.74 4.28 0.99
N TRP A 134 15.91 4.80 -0.22
CA TRP A 134 16.84 4.27 -1.21
C TRP A 134 18.28 4.25 -0.71
N ARG A 135 18.71 5.32 -0.05
CA ARG A 135 20.08 5.48 0.50
C ARG A 135 20.24 4.87 1.88
N ALA A 136 19.17 4.40 2.49
CA ALA A 136 19.24 3.80 3.80
C ALA A 136 20.17 2.57 3.79
N ARG A 137 20.98 2.40 4.84
CA ARG A 137 21.89 1.25 4.99
C ARG A 137 21.20 -0.12 4.84
N ARG A 138 19.88 -0.15 5.04
CA ARG A 138 19.08 -1.37 4.95
C ARG A 138 18.49 -1.63 3.56
N SER A 139 18.69 -0.74 2.62
CA SER A 139 18.30 -0.91 1.23
C SER A 139 19.44 -1.53 0.46
N VAL A 140 19.35 -2.83 0.24
CA VAL A 140 20.42 -3.64 -0.37
C VAL A 140 20.08 -3.93 -1.82
N PRO A 141 21.01 -3.72 -2.77
CA PRO A 141 20.82 -4.15 -4.15
C PRO A 141 20.45 -5.64 -4.23
N ALA A 142 19.44 -5.97 -5.03
CA ALA A 142 18.88 -7.33 -5.06
C ALA A 142 19.91 -8.38 -5.48
N GLU A 143 20.77 -8.05 -6.42
CA GLU A 143 21.84 -8.92 -6.92
C GLU A 143 22.91 -9.26 -5.86
N ARG A 144 22.97 -8.48 -4.77
CA ARG A 144 23.90 -8.73 -3.65
C ARG A 144 23.32 -9.64 -2.57
N LEU A 145 22.06 -10.04 -2.70
CA LEU A 145 21.43 -10.95 -1.77
C LEU A 145 21.78 -12.39 -2.14
N ASN A 146 22.05 -13.22 -1.12
CA ASN A 146 22.62 -14.56 -1.28
C ASN A 146 21.80 -15.47 -2.22
N ASP A 147 20.49 -15.38 -2.15
CA ASP A 147 19.57 -16.21 -2.94
C ASP A 147 19.45 -15.69 -4.38
N VAL A 148 19.30 -14.40 -4.59
CA VAL A 148 19.27 -13.79 -5.93
C VAL A 148 20.64 -13.89 -6.60
N GLY A 149 21.71 -13.53 -5.88
CA GLY A 149 23.08 -13.62 -6.40
C GLY A 149 23.46 -15.04 -6.81
N ARG A 150 22.99 -16.05 -6.07
CA ARG A 150 23.21 -17.46 -6.46
C ARG A 150 22.53 -17.79 -7.79
N VAL A 151 21.28 -17.38 -7.98
CA VAL A 151 20.58 -17.58 -9.26
C VAL A 151 21.34 -16.96 -10.41
N LEU A 152 21.84 -15.71 -10.23
CA LEU A 152 22.61 -15.01 -11.26
C LEU A 152 23.96 -15.70 -11.57
N LEU A 153 24.63 -16.23 -10.55
CA LEU A 153 25.92 -16.92 -10.73
C LEU A 153 25.79 -18.31 -11.37
N GLU A 154 24.75 -19.07 -11.00
CA GLU A 154 24.55 -20.43 -11.47
C GLU A 154 23.86 -20.50 -12.84
N GLN A 155 22.97 -19.57 -13.14
CA GLN A 155 22.10 -19.61 -14.32
C GLN A 155 22.37 -18.45 -15.31
N GLY A 156 23.22 -17.50 -14.95
CA GLY A 156 23.39 -16.25 -15.69
C GLY A 156 22.19 -15.31 -15.48
N VAL A 157 21.99 -14.39 -16.42
CA VAL A 157 20.85 -13.46 -16.40
C VAL A 157 19.58 -14.21 -16.78
N PRO A 158 18.64 -14.41 -15.85
CA PRO A 158 17.38 -15.08 -16.16
C PRO A 158 16.56 -14.24 -17.14
N GLN A 159 15.90 -14.89 -18.05
CA GLN A 159 14.87 -14.22 -18.85
C GLN A 159 13.60 -14.04 -18.02
N MET A 160 12.93 -12.90 -18.22
CA MET A 160 11.62 -12.71 -17.61
C MET A 160 10.66 -13.79 -18.12
N PRO A 161 10.07 -14.62 -17.25
CA PRO A 161 9.17 -15.67 -17.68
C PRO A 161 7.97 -15.07 -18.43
N PRO A 162 7.38 -15.82 -19.38
CA PRO A 162 6.17 -15.35 -20.09
C PRO A 162 5.09 -14.92 -19.13
N ALA A 163 4.45 -13.79 -19.42
CA ALA A 163 3.35 -13.31 -18.62
C ALA A 163 2.14 -14.22 -18.79
N ASN A 164 1.64 -14.78 -17.68
CA ASN A 164 0.38 -15.51 -17.64
C ASN A 164 -0.64 -14.68 -16.86
N PHE A 165 -1.46 -13.93 -17.58
CA PHE A 165 -2.47 -13.08 -16.97
C PHE A 165 -3.78 -13.85 -16.77
N ARG A 166 -4.33 -13.83 -15.57
CA ARG A 166 -5.67 -14.38 -15.28
C ARG A 166 -6.77 -13.64 -16.05
N ARG A 167 -6.56 -12.36 -16.36
CA ARG A 167 -7.52 -11.48 -17.02
C ARG A 167 -6.87 -10.76 -18.23
N PRO A 168 -6.59 -11.49 -19.32
CA PRO A 168 -5.94 -10.92 -20.51
C PRO A 168 -6.78 -9.82 -21.17
N ASP A 169 -8.10 -9.89 -21.08
CA ASP A 169 -9.05 -8.86 -21.52
C ASP A 169 -8.81 -7.53 -20.84
N ARG A 170 -8.64 -7.53 -19.52
CA ARG A 170 -8.33 -6.32 -18.74
C ARG A 170 -6.94 -5.78 -19.04
N VAL A 171 -5.97 -6.66 -19.20
CA VAL A 171 -4.61 -6.24 -19.58
C VAL A 171 -4.64 -5.49 -20.90
N ALA A 172 -5.29 -6.07 -21.93
CA ALA A 172 -5.41 -5.44 -23.25
C ALA A 172 -6.18 -4.11 -23.21
N ARG A 173 -7.20 -3.99 -22.34
CA ARG A 173 -7.91 -2.74 -22.14
C ARG A 173 -7.01 -1.68 -21.50
N VAL A 174 -6.39 -1.98 -20.38
CA VAL A 174 -5.51 -1.03 -19.66
C VAL A 174 -4.34 -0.60 -20.54
N ASP A 175 -3.76 -1.50 -21.33
CA ASP A 175 -2.68 -1.14 -22.24
C ASP A 175 -3.16 -0.17 -23.35
N ARG A 176 -4.33 -0.37 -23.91
CA ARG A 176 -4.93 0.58 -24.88
C ARG A 176 -5.21 1.93 -24.23
N GLU A 177 -5.86 1.95 -23.07
CA GLU A 177 -6.21 3.17 -22.32
C GLU A 177 -4.96 3.96 -21.91
N ALA A 178 -3.92 3.28 -21.46
CA ALA A 178 -2.66 3.92 -21.09
C ALA A 178 -1.89 4.53 -22.28
N ARG A 179 -2.13 4.04 -23.49
CA ARG A 179 -1.53 4.55 -24.73
C ARG A 179 -2.40 5.59 -25.44
N ASP A 180 -3.62 5.81 -24.98
CA ASP A 180 -4.53 6.80 -25.52
C ASP A 180 -4.35 8.15 -24.79
N PRO A 181 -3.75 9.17 -25.43
CA PRO A 181 -3.54 10.47 -24.79
C PRO A 181 -4.85 11.17 -24.43
N GLN A 182 -5.94 10.92 -25.20
CA GLN A 182 -7.24 11.52 -24.91
C GLN A 182 -7.83 10.89 -23.65
N PHE A 183 -7.80 9.56 -23.54
CA PHE A 183 -8.23 8.85 -22.33
C PHE A 183 -7.46 9.34 -21.09
N VAL A 184 -6.13 9.41 -21.18
CA VAL A 184 -5.29 9.89 -20.07
C VAL A 184 -5.65 11.32 -19.66
N ARG A 185 -5.89 12.21 -20.65
CA ARG A 185 -6.31 13.58 -20.39
C ARG A 185 -7.66 13.63 -19.67
N ASP A 186 -8.64 12.89 -20.16
CA ASP A 186 -10.01 12.93 -19.63
C ASP A 186 -10.12 12.25 -18.26
N ALA A 187 -9.34 11.17 -18.04
CA ALA A 187 -9.37 10.42 -16.79
C ALA A 187 -8.56 11.09 -15.66
N PHE A 188 -7.47 11.77 -15.96
CA PHE A 188 -6.52 12.25 -14.92
C PHE A 188 -6.26 13.74 -14.95
N VAL A 189 -6.28 14.40 -16.12
CA VAL A 189 -5.94 15.82 -16.23
C VAL A 189 -7.18 16.70 -16.10
N THR A 190 -8.24 16.37 -16.83
CA THR A 190 -9.49 17.15 -16.84
C THR A 190 -10.15 17.22 -15.44
N PRO A 191 -10.23 16.12 -14.64
CA PRO A 191 -10.79 16.18 -13.31
C PRO A 191 -9.81 16.72 -12.24
N ALA A 192 -8.59 17.05 -12.61
CA ALA A 192 -7.60 17.56 -11.66
C ALA A 192 -8.04 18.91 -11.07
N MET A 193 -7.99 19.00 -9.75
CA MET A 193 -8.35 20.22 -9.01
C MET A 193 -7.10 21.00 -8.63
N PRO A 194 -6.99 22.28 -8.94
CA PRO A 194 -5.93 23.12 -8.41
C PRO A 194 -6.12 23.29 -6.90
N VAL A 195 -5.05 23.11 -6.16
CA VAL A 195 -5.03 23.26 -4.71
C VAL A 195 -3.93 24.25 -4.30
N GLN A 196 -4.21 25.08 -3.28
CA GLN A 196 -3.26 26.10 -2.85
C GLN A 196 -2.09 25.53 -2.04
N ARG A 197 -2.34 24.47 -1.28
CA ARG A 197 -1.35 23.87 -0.39
C ARG A 197 -1.57 22.36 -0.31
N VAL A 198 -0.48 21.65 -0.46
CA VAL A 198 -0.36 20.21 -0.16
C VAL A 198 0.76 20.02 0.83
N LEU A 199 0.61 19.10 1.74
CA LEU A 199 1.66 18.67 2.65
C LEU A 199 1.79 17.16 2.56
N TYR A 200 2.95 16.70 2.12
CA TYR A 200 3.29 15.28 2.11
C TYR A 200 3.90 14.88 3.46
N VAL A 201 3.26 13.94 4.14
CA VAL A 201 3.72 13.40 5.42
C VAL A 201 3.98 11.90 5.26
N ALA A 202 5.16 11.46 5.63
CA ALA A 202 5.55 10.07 5.49
C ALA A 202 6.54 9.62 6.56
N ASP A 203 6.57 8.32 6.78
CA ASP A 203 7.58 7.68 7.63
C ASP A 203 8.99 7.86 7.07
N LEU A 204 9.97 7.84 7.97
CA LEU A 204 11.39 7.86 7.64
C LEU A 204 12.06 6.50 8.00
N PRO A 205 13.18 6.14 7.35
CA PRO A 205 13.89 4.89 7.65
C PRO A 205 14.32 4.74 9.10
N GLN A 206 14.45 5.87 9.83
CA GLN A 206 14.91 5.93 11.21
C GLN A 206 13.80 5.87 12.26
N LYS A 207 12.53 5.78 11.86
CA LYS A 207 11.37 5.81 12.79
C LYS A 207 11.46 4.82 13.97
N HIS A 208 12.24 3.77 13.83
CA HIS A 208 12.41 2.72 14.84
C HIS A 208 13.72 2.84 15.65
N ARG A 209 14.47 3.92 15.55
CA ARG A 209 15.65 4.12 16.39
C ARG A 209 15.24 4.29 17.86
N LYS A 210 16.10 3.79 18.79
CA LYS A 210 15.84 3.86 20.24
C LYS A 210 15.57 5.28 20.75
N GLU A 211 16.21 6.28 20.15
CA GLU A 211 16.04 7.69 20.47
C GLU A 211 14.62 8.19 20.22
N HIS A 212 13.94 7.61 19.25
CA HIS A 212 12.53 7.93 18.93
C HIS A 212 11.54 7.02 19.69
N ALA A 213 11.97 5.84 20.12
CA ALA A 213 11.14 4.90 20.87
C ALA A 213 11.02 5.23 22.37
N ALA A 214 12.00 5.97 22.93
CA ALA A 214 12.02 6.36 24.35
C ALA A 214 11.15 7.59 24.66
N LYS A 215 10.80 8.40 23.66
CA LYS A 215 9.80 9.44 23.75
C LYS A 215 8.59 8.95 22.97
N ALA A 216 7.41 9.06 23.53
CA ALA A 216 6.13 8.89 22.81
C ALA A 216 5.95 10.03 21.79
N VAL A 217 6.96 10.21 20.92
CA VAL A 217 6.95 11.19 19.85
C VAL A 217 6.17 10.59 18.71
N SER A 218 5.16 11.30 18.28
CA SER A 218 4.41 10.95 17.05
C SER A 218 5.36 10.75 15.88
N THR A 219 5.07 9.77 15.07
CA THR A 219 5.76 9.56 13.79
C THR A 219 5.30 10.55 12.71
N ALA A 220 4.22 11.28 12.98
CA ALA A 220 3.61 12.26 12.08
C ALA A 220 3.07 13.47 12.89
N PRO A 221 3.94 14.32 13.46
CA PRO A 221 3.51 15.45 14.28
C PRO A 221 2.61 16.44 13.52
N GLU A 222 2.77 16.54 12.21
CA GLU A 222 1.92 17.35 11.34
C GLU A 222 0.50 16.82 11.30
N LEU A 223 0.31 15.50 11.22
CA LEU A 223 -1.01 14.85 11.26
C LEU A 223 -1.64 15.02 12.65
N ASP A 224 -0.87 14.86 13.70
CA ASP A 224 -1.32 15.10 15.07
C ASP A 224 -1.80 16.55 15.25
N GLY A 225 -1.06 17.51 14.71
CA GLY A 225 -1.42 18.91 14.71
C GLY A 225 -2.72 19.22 13.96
N LEU A 226 -2.93 18.57 12.81
CA LEU A 226 -4.17 18.68 12.04
C LEU A 226 -5.36 18.13 12.83
N ILE A 227 -5.22 16.97 13.44
CA ILE A 227 -6.29 16.38 14.26
C ILE A 227 -6.57 17.22 15.47
N ALA A 228 -5.54 17.65 16.21
CA ALA A 228 -5.68 18.49 17.39
C ALA A 228 -6.32 19.86 17.11
N GLY A 229 -6.11 20.40 15.91
CA GLY A 229 -6.69 21.67 15.45
C GLY A 229 -8.11 21.56 14.88
N ALA A 230 -8.70 20.39 14.84
CA ALA A 230 -10.04 20.20 14.26
C ALA A 230 -11.11 20.93 15.08
N GLN A 231 -11.97 21.71 14.39
CA GLN A 231 -13.01 22.53 15.03
C GLN A 231 -14.41 21.95 14.84
N GLN A 232 -14.70 21.27 13.73
CA GLN A 232 -16.04 20.83 13.37
C GLN A 232 -16.13 19.31 13.29
N GLU A 233 -15.26 18.68 12.50
CA GLU A 233 -15.31 17.26 12.25
C GLU A 233 -13.93 16.66 12.01
N VAL A 234 -13.75 15.42 12.47
CA VAL A 234 -12.65 14.54 12.09
C VAL A 234 -13.25 13.29 11.46
N LEU A 235 -12.96 13.06 10.18
CA LEU A 235 -13.35 11.85 9.47
C LEU A 235 -12.13 10.94 9.33
N LEU A 236 -12.20 9.78 9.97
CA LEU A 236 -11.16 8.75 9.91
C LEU A 236 -11.66 7.57 9.08
N GLN A 237 -10.92 7.19 8.06
CA GLN A 237 -11.11 5.95 7.34
C GLN A 237 -9.88 5.08 7.50
N THR A 238 -10.04 3.93 8.15
CA THR A 238 -8.93 3.02 8.43
C THR A 238 -9.43 1.58 8.51
N PRO A 239 -8.74 0.60 7.90
CA PRO A 239 -9.13 -0.80 8.02
C PRO A 239 -8.96 -1.32 9.45
N TYR A 240 -8.05 -0.74 10.24
CA TYR A 240 -7.70 -1.20 11.58
C TYR A 240 -7.72 -0.03 12.57
N LEU A 241 -8.75 0.03 13.39
CA LEU A 241 -8.89 1.08 14.41
C LEU A 241 -8.10 0.73 15.68
N VAL A 242 -6.78 0.83 15.59
CA VAL A 242 -5.87 0.63 16.72
C VAL A 242 -5.07 1.91 16.93
N LEU A 243 -5.31 2.57 18.07
CA LEU A 243 -4.71 3.87 18.38
C LEU A 243 -3.52 3.72 19.32
N SER A 244 -2.43 4.45 19.04
CA SER A 244 -1.35 4.65 19.99
C SER A 244 -1.83 5.48 21.21
N ASP A 245 -1.08 5.43 22.31
CA ASP A 245 -1.40 6.26 23.50
C ASP A 245 -1.33 7.76 23.18
N ALA A 246 -0.41 8.18 22.31
CA ALA A 246 -0.31 9.56 21.84
C ALA A 246 -1.57 9.98 21.07
N ALA A 247 -2.03 9.18 20.11
CA ALA A 247 -3.25 9.45 19.37
C ALA A 247 -4.48 9.50 20.30
N GLN A 248 -4.58 8.58 21.26
CA GLN A 248 -5.66 8.60 22.25
C GLN A 248 -5.66 9.88 23.09
N ALA A 249 -4.47 10.40 23.45
CA ALA A 249 -4.34 11.65 24.22
C ALA A 249 -4.88 12.84 23.42
N ILE A 250 -4.61 12.92 22.12
CA ILE A 250 -5.13 13.97 21.23
C ILE A 250 -6.66 13.95 21.24
N PHE A 251 -7.28 12.78 21.03
CA PHE A 251 -8.74 12.67 21.02
C PHE A 251 -9.37 12.96 22.37
N ARG A 252 -8.71 12.60 23.50
CA ARG A 252 -9.18 13.03 24.85
C ARG A 252 -9.15 14.54 24.98
N THR A 253 -8.10 15.21 24.51
CA THR A 253 -8.01 16.66 24.52
C THR A 253 -9.12 17.30 23.70
N LEU A 254 -9.40 16.80 22.49
CA LEU A 254 -10.50 17.29 21.65
C LEU A 254 -11.86 17.18 22.37
N ARG A 255 -12.07 16.16 23.19
CA ARG A 255 -13.32 15.97 23.97
C ARG A 255 -13.50 17.02 25.08
N THR A 256 -12.42 17.68 25.52
CA THR A 256 -12.50 18.73 26.57
C THR A 256 -12.82 20.11 26.00
N HIS A 257 -12.89 20.28 24.69
CA HIS A 257 -13.28 21.55 24.08
C HIS A 257 -14.74 21.90 24.44
N PRO A 258 -15.07 23.19 24.60
CA PRO A 258 -16.45 23.63 24.88
C PRO A 258 -17.46 23.15 23.82
N GLN A 259 -17.00 23.07 22.55
CA GLN A 259 -17.73 22.50 21.42
C GLN A 259 -16.81 21.48 20.74
N PRO A 260 -16.80 20.23 21.21
CA PRO A 260 -15.90 19.22 20.65
C PRO A 260 -16.30 18.87 19.22
N PRO A 261 -15.34 18.69 18.32
CA PRO A 261 -15.62 18.27 16.95
C PRO A 261 -16.27 16.90 16.93
N ARG A 262 -17.10 16.65 15.93
CA ARG A 262 -17.66 15.32 15.66
C ARG A 262 -16.56 14.40 15.15
N ILE A 263 -16.40 13.22 15.71
CA ILE A 263 -15.42 12.23 15.26
C ILE A 263 -16.18 11.06 14.66
N VAL A 264 -16.00 10.89 13.35
CA VAL A 264 -16.60 9.82 12.55
C VAL A 264 -15.49 8.87 12.10
N VAL A 265 -15.70 7.59 12.35
CA VAL A 265 -14.74 6.53 11.99
C VAL A 265 -15.42 5.52 11.08
N SER A 266 -14.88 5.32 9.90
CA SER A 266 -15.21 4.21 8.99
C SER A 266 -14.10 3.16 9.08
N THR A 267 -14.47 1.92 9.42
CA THR A 267 -13.50 0.83 9.59
C THR A 267 -14.07 -0.50 9.09
N ASN A 268 -13.24 -1.53 8.98
CA ASN A 268 -13.71 -2.86 8.59
C ASN A 268 -14.53 -3.51 9.71
N SER A 269 -15.56 -4.27 9.31
CA SER A 269 -16.22 -5.24 10.18
C SER A 269 -15.41 -6.54 10.26
N LEU A 270 -15.83 -7.46 11.14
CA LEU A 270 -15.23 -8.80 11.20
C LEU A 270 -15.38 -9.55 9.87
N ALA A 271 -16.48 -9.33 9.16
CA ALA A 271 -16.74 -10.00 7.89
C ALA A 271 -16.00 -9.37 6.69
N ALA A 272 -15.46 -8.14 6.85
CA ALA A 272 -14.77 -7.42 5.80
C ALA A 272 -13.25 -7.29 6.04
N THR A 273 -12.73 -7.85 7.14
CA THR A 273 -11.32 -7.72 7.46
C THR A 273 -10.50 -8.89 6.92
N ASP A 274 -9.33 -8.59 6.40
CA ASP A 274 -8.29 -9.56 6.05
C ASP A 274 -7.48 -10.03 7.28
N ASN A 275 -7.61 -9.34 8.43
CA ASN A 275 -6.84 -9.64 9.64
C ASN A 275 -7.73 -9.72 10.90
N PRO A 276 -8.31 -10.90 11.19
CA PRO A 276 -9.17 -11.10 12.35
C PRO A 276 -8.51 -10.80 13.70
N ILE A 277 -7.18 -10.98 13.80
CA ILE A 277 -6.43 -10.69 15.04
C ILE A 277 -6.42 -9.19 15.31
N VAL A 278 -6.15 -8.38 14.30
CA VAL A 278 -6.15 -6.92 14.43
C VAL A 278 -7.58 -6.42 14.67
N TYR A 279 -8.58 -7.04 14.03
CA TYR A 279 -9.98 -6.74 14.33
C TYR A 279 -10.31 -7.01 15.80
N ALA A 280 -9.86 -8.13 16.37
CA ALA A 280 -10.09 -8.46 17.79
C ALA A 280 -9.49 -7.38 18.72
N LEU A 281 -8.32 -6.84 18.38
CA LEU A 281 -7.72 -5.70 19.11
C LEU A 281 -8.59 -4.45 18.99
N SER A 282 -9.04 -4.12 17.79
CA SER A 282 -9.94 -2.98 17.53
C SER A 282 -11.23 -3.13 18.34
N TYR A 283 -11.85 -4.32 18.30
CA TYR A 283 -13.08 -4.65 19.01
C TYR A 283 -12.92 -4.52 20.53
N LYS A 284 -11.81 -5.01 21.10
CA LYS A 284 -11.48 -4.90 22.52
C LYS A 284 -11.57 -3.45 23.01
N PHE A 285 -11.14 -2.49 22.20
CA PHE A 285 -11.12 -1.08 22.58
C PHE A 285 -12.30 -0.26 22.04
N LYS A 286 -13.16 -0.85 21.22
CA LYS A 286 -14.29 -0.18 20.56
C LYS A 286 -15.17 0.57 21.56
N ARG A 287 -15.61 -0.12 22.62
CA ARG A 287 -16.49 0.50 23.65
C ARG A 287 -15.83 1.68 24.36
N ARG A 288 -14.54 1.58 24.65
CA ARG A 288 -13.75 2.66 25.22
C ARG A 288 -13.66 3.85 24.27
N ASN A 289 -13.31 3.59 23.01
CA ASN A 289 -13.17 4.64 21.98
C ASN A 289 -14.50 5.41 21.80
N MET A 290 -15.64 4.73 21.81
CA MET A 290 -16.96 5.38 21.73
C MET A 290 -17.25 6.23 22.97
N ARG A 291 -16.99 5.73 24.17
CA ARG A 291 -17.36 6.41 25.42
C ARG A 291 -16.38 7.51 25.82
N GLU A 292 -15.08 7.23 25.77
CA GLU A 292 -14.04 8.14 26.25
C GLU A 292 -13.58 9.11 25.18
N LEU A 293 -13.44 8.66 23.92
CA LEU A 293 -12.94 9.48 22.83
C LEU A 293 -14.06 10.10 21.97
N GLY A 294 -15.32 9.68 22.18
CA GLY A 294 -16.49 10.21 21.48
C GLY A 294 -16.62 9.78 20.03
N PHE A 295 -16.08 8.63 19.68
CA PHE A 295 -16.09 8.12 18.31
C PHE A 295 -17.48 7.63 17.89
N ASN A 296 -17.90 8.06 16.70
CA ASN A 296 -19.02 7.48 15.98
C ASN A 296 -18.45 6.46 14.99
N ILE A 297 -18.53 5.17 15.31
CA ILE A 297 -17.88 4.10 14.56
C ILE A 297 -18.88 3.43 13.64
N TYR A 298 -18.55 3.43 12.35
CA TYR A 298 -19.26 2.72 11.27
C TYR A 298 -18.37 1.61 10.75
N GLU A 299 -18.89 0.37 10.80
CA GLU A 299 -18.18 -0.78 10.30
C GLU A 299 -18.67 -1.13 8.90
N PHE A 300 -17.72 -1.30 7.97
CA PHE A 300 -18.03 -1.64 6.59
C PHE A 300 -18.69 -3.03 6.51
N LYS A 301 -19.87 -3.08 5.92
CA LYS A 301 -20.57 -4.33 5.63
C LYS A 301 -20.11 -4.84 4.26
N PRO A 302 -19.57 -6.07 4.16
CA PRO A 302 -19.27 -6.64 2.85
C PRO A 302 -20.55 -6.77 2.03
N PHE A 303 -20.44 -6.54 0.74
CA PHE A 303 -21.56 -6.57 -0.22
C PHE A 303 -22.76 -5.68 0.20
N PRO A 304 -22.56 -4.38 0.42
CA PRO A 304 -23.67 -3.49 0.72
C PRO A 304 -24.56 -3.35 -0.52
N LEU A 305 -25.84 -3.74 -0.38
CA LEU A 305 -26.83 -3.69 -1.49
C LEU A 305 -27.23 -2.26 -1.87
N ASP A 306 -26.93 -1.30 -1.02
CA ASP A 306 -27.35 0.10 -1.08
C ASP A 306 -26.21 1.06 -1.48
N VAL A 307 -25.05 0.53 -1.83
CA VAL A 307 -23.97 1.38 -2.33
C VAL A 307 -24.23 1.72 -3.81
N PRO A 308 -24.24 3.00 -4.18
CA PRO A 308 -24.33 3.42 -5.57
C PRO A 308 -23.01 3.20 -6.32
N VAL A 309 -22.52 1.96 -6.30
CA VAL A 309 -21.37 1.51 -7.07
C VAL A 309 -21.94 0.75 -8.24
N ASP A 310 -21.76 1.29 -9.44
CA ASP A 310 -22.08 0.57 -10.65
C ASP A 310 -21.09 -0.57 -10.85
N TYR A 311 -21.40 -1.70 -10.28
CA TYR A 311 -20.57 -2.91 -10.37
C TYR A 311 -20.49 -3.41 -11.84
N ALA A 312 -21.46 -3.11 -12.68
CA ALA A 312 -21.45 -3.50 -14.08
C ALA A 312 -20.33 -2.81 -14.87
N ASN A 313 -19.96 -1.58 -14.49
CA ASN A 313 -18.85 -0.85 -15.11
C ASN A 313 -17.50 -1.13 -14.46
N LEU A 314 -17.49 -1.63 -13.21
CA LEU A 314 -16.24 -1.93 -12.49
C LEU A 314 -15.82 -3.40 -12.63
N VAL A 315 -16.77 -4.30 -12.88
CA VAL A 315 -16.54 -5.73 -12.91
C VAL A 315 -17.14 -6.29 -14.20
N PRO A 316 -16.39 -6.98 -15.05
CA PRO A 316 -16.97 -7.73 -16.16
C PRO A 316 -17.96 -8.78 -15.66
N ASP A 317 -18.91 -9.16 -16.54
CA ASP A 317 -20.07 -10.02 -16.30
C ASP A 317 -19.86 -11.31 -15.47
N THR A 318 -18.61 -11.71 -15.24
CA THR A 318 -18.27 -12.93 -14.48
C THR A 318 -18.25 -12.74 -12.96
N LEU A 319 -18.44 -11.54 -12.43
CA LEU A 319 -18.45 -11.26 -11.00
C LEU A 319 -19.69 -10.44 -10.60
N ASN A 320 -20.82 -10.68 -11.23
CA ASN A 320 -22.09 -10.15 -10.73
C ASN A 320 -22.57 -11.08 -9.59
N PRO A 321 -22.44 -10.67 -8.30
CA PRO A 321 -22.86 -11.53 -7.18
C PRO A 321 -24.37 -11.80 -7.19
N ALA A 322 -25.14 -11.10 -8.02
CA ALA A 322 -26.56 -11.35 -8.20
C ALA A 322 -26.84 -12.58 -9.10
N SER A 323 -25.88 -13.03 -9.94
CA SER A 323 -26.06 -14.22 -10.75
C SER A 323 -25.78 -15.51 -9.99
N ASP A 324 -24.89 -15.48 -8.99
CA ASP A 324 -24.51 -16.69 -8.25
C ASP A 324 -25.45 -17.00 -7.05
N ILE A 325 -26.16 -16.01 -6.55
CA ILE A 325 -27.08 -16.20 -5.41
C ILE A 325 -28.37 -16.94 -5.83
N ASN A 326 -28.71 -16.99 -7.13
CA ASN A 326 -29.95 -17.60 -7.60
C ASN A 326 -29.86 -19.08 -8.03
N GLU A 327 -28.65 -19.63 -8.18
CA GLU A 327 -28.54 -21.05 -8.60
C GLU A 327 -28.39 -22.02 -7.44
N ASP A 328 -27.79 -21.64 -6.31
CA ASP A 328 -27.54 -22.55 -5.19
C ASP A 328 -28.69 -22.72 -4.20
N SER A 329 -29.72 -21.89 -4.29
CA SER A 329 -30.90 -21.99 -3.41
C SER A 329 -31.97 -22.99 -3.89
N ARG A 330 -31.77 -23.66 -5.04
CA ARG A 330 -32.76 -24.61 -5.63
C ARG A 330 -32.41 -26.10 -5.50
N THR A 331 -31.28 -26.45 -4.89
CA THR A 331 -30.82 -27.84 -4.82
C THR A 331 -30.70 -28.44 -3.43
N ASN A 332 -31.32 -27.84 -2.40
CA ASN A 332 -31.49 -28.54 -1.11
C ASN A 332 -32.94 -28.41 -0.63
N ARG A 333 -33.76 -29.34 -1.10
CA ARG A 333 -34.93 -29.85 -0.40
C ARG A 333 -34.80 -31.34 -0.22
#